data_cd7f0df1d6cc69cad6ee7622fc295d9a
#
_entry.id   cd7f0df1d6cc69cad6ee7622fc295d9a
#
_cell.length_a   1.000
_cell.length_b   1.000
_cell.length_c   1.000
_cell.angle_alpha   90.00
_cell.angle_beta   90.00
_cell.angle_gamma   90.00
#
_symmetry.space_group_name_H-M   'P 1'
#
loop_
_entity.id
_entity.type
_entity.pdbx_description
1 polymer ?
#
loop_
_entity_poly.entity_id
_entity_poly.type
_entity_poly.pdbx_seq_one_letter_code
_entity_poly.pdbx_strand_id
1 'polypeptide(L)'
;MKRILAAVIAVSLILSMTACNSGDTSGNTDSGNASSSSDGTTSGNADNEQKLRSNPIAVDENGKIDMEVALKYETDVDALIKKLEAKTPDGSKPVSENTNEETLELFNYLKSVYGKQMLAGQQYSDANQFENIMYYNTTGDLPAIMGFDFLYAQGTDEPDYTQIEEAIKWHNEQNGIVSFCWHWKVPVDIDDDSVKGRAFYSDEIRNFSLENAVTPGTKEYKVIIEDIDTVALYLQRLETAGVPVIWRPLHEASGSWFWWGVKDKDTYKKQLYQKLWYMVYDRLENYHKLTNLIWVWNGQSKLTMVNANTYDISGTDVYPEKVDHTEQKLKYKDLAKITDTSKMTALSEVGYIPDPEAVFASDSTVTWLYYLPWCKEFVCAASGSGAIITKLGGTPSVNTERMSEEFLKGVYSSDKVITLSELPDFKGTTKKIPEFIKNWQFNNPNLTIENDKLTAYEK
;
A
#
# COMPACT_ATOMS: atom_id res chain seq x y z
N MET A 1 16.95 15.57 -13.64
CA MET A 1 16.79 15.21 -12.21
C MET A 1 15.58 14.32 -11.99
N LYS A 2 14.32 14.75 -12.23
CA LYS A 2 13.11 13.89 -12.08
C LYS A 2 13.14 12.62 -12.95
N ARG A 3 13.80 12.63 -14.12
CA ARG A 3 14.00 11.46 -14.98
C ARG A 3 14.94 10.40 -14.39
N ILE A 4 15.86 10.78 -13.50
CA ILE A 4 16.78 9.84 -12.84
C ILE A 4 16.02 9.03 -11.79
N LEU A 5 15.10 9.67 -11.04
CA LEU A 5 14.27 8.98 -10.05
C LEU A 5 13.31 7.99 -10.75
N ALA A 6 12.66 8.44 -11.83
CA ALA A 6 11.81 7.59 -12.66
C ALA A 6 12.59 6.41 -13.27
N ALA A 7 13.83 6.66 -13.74
CA ALA A 7 14.70 5.61 -14.29
C ALA A 7 15.15 4.60 -13.22
N VAL A 8 15.39 5.03 -11.98
CA VAL A 8 15.75 4.14 -10.87
C VAL A 8 14.59 3.22 -10.51
N ILE A 9 13.36 3.74 -10.44
CA ILE A 9 12.17 2.92 -10.17
C ILE A 9 11.93 1.93 -11.33
N ALA A 10 12.07 2.36 -12.59
CA ALA A 10 11.89 1.49 -13.76
C ALA A 10 12.97 0.39 -13.86
N VAL A 11 14.24 0.70 -13.58
CA VAL A 11 15.34 -0.29 -13.61
C VAL A 11 15.17 -1.31 -12.47
N SER A 12 14.71 -0.90 -11.31
CA SER A 12 14.42 -1.81 -10.20
C SER A 12 13.31 -2.81 -10.51
N LEU A 13 12.33 -2.43 -11.33
CA LEU A 13 11.21 -3.28 -11.73
C LEU A 13 11.55 -4.26 -12.87
N ILE A 14 12.47 -3.90 -13.79
CA ILE A 14 12.85 -4.75 -14.94
C ILE A 14 13.73 -5.93 -14.52
N LEU A 15 14.53 -5.80 -13.45
CA LEU A 15 15.42 -6.87 -12.99
C LEU A 15 14.70 -8.03 -12.27
N SER A 16 13.45 -7.86 -11.85
CA SER A 16 12.64 -8.92 -11.24
C SER A 16 11.96 -9.87 -12.24
N MET A 17 11.96 -9.55 -13.56
CA MET A 17 11.31 -10.36 -14.58
C MET A 17 12.17 -11.50 -15.15
N THR A 18 13.43 -11.69 -14.74
CA THR A 18 14.35 -12.64 -15.36
C THR A 18 14.56 -13.95 -14.57
N ALA A 19 13.82 -14.20 -13.52
CA ALA A 19 14.09 -15.34 -12.61
C ALA A 19 13.04 -16.47 -12.59
N CYS A 20 12.14 -16.55 -13.57
CA CYS A 20 11.25 -17.72 -13.68
C CYS A 20 11.23 -18.28 -15.09
N ASN A 21 12.17 -19.17 -15.40
CA ASN A 21 11.97 -20.19 -16.43
C ASN A 21 12.97 -21.34 -16.30
N SER A 22 12.49 -22.48 -15.78
CA SER A 22 12.90 -23.87 -15.99
C SER A 22 12.19 -24.72 -14.94
N GLY A 23 11.28 -25.60 -15.17
CA GLY A 23 11.15 -26.58 -16.18
C GLY A 23 11.02 -27.96 -15.53
N ASP A 24 9.91 -28.65 -15.83
CA ASP A 24 9.74 -30.13 -15.87
C ASP A 24 9.69 -30.94 -14.55
N THR A 25 8.82 -31.85 -14.38
CA THR A 25 7.97 -32.81 -15.05
C THR A 25 7.33 -33.78 -14.04
N SER A 26 6.07 -34.13 -14.32
CA SER A 26 5.40 -35.44 -14.18
C SER A 26 5.23 -36.18 -12.85
N GLY A 27 4.01 -36.64 -12.62
CA GLY A 27 3.72 -37.80 -11.82
C GLY A 27 2.31 -37.93 -11.25
N ASN A 28 1.48 -38.46 -11.98
CA ASN A 28 0.14 -39.03 -11.97
C ASN A 28 -0.24 -39.95 -10.78
N THR A 29 -1.58 -40.08 -10.60
CA THR A 29 -2.42 -41.16 -9.99
C THR A 29 -2.84 -40.90 -8.53
N ASP A 30 -4.04 -41.14 -8.10
CA ASP A 30 -5.33 -41.64 -8.52
C ASP A 30 -6.23 -41.72 -7.26
N SER A 31 -7.51 -41.40 -7.46
CA SER A 31 -8.73 -41.88 -6.81
C SER A 31 -8.85 -42.18 -5.29
N GLY A 32 -9.97 -41.69 -4.72
CA GLY A 32 -10.55 -42.29 -3.52
C GLY A 32 -11.74 -41.53 -2.93
N ASN A 33 -12.90 -41.85 -3.39
CA ASN A 33 -14.23 -41.41 -2.94
C ASN A 33 -14.59 -42.05 -1.58
N ALA A 34 -15.19 -41.32 -0.64
CA ALA A 34 -16.21 -41.87 0.26
C ALA A 34 -16.94 -40.77 1.06
N SER A 35 -18.23 -40.74 0.86
CA SER A 35 -19.26 -40.06 1.64
C SER A 35 -19.50 -40.68 2.99
N SER A 36 -19.83 -39.90 4.02
CA SER A 36 -20.92 -40.28 4.96
C SER A 36 -21.39 -39.08 5.79
N SER A 37 -22.71 -38.93 5.83
CA SER A 37 -23.54 -38.06 6.64
C SER A 37 -23.57 -38.46 8.12
N SER A 38 -23.72 -37.52 9.04
CA SER A 38 -24.63 -37.67 10.19
C SER A 38 -24.96 -36.34 10.84
N ASP A 39 -26.24 -36.15 11.09
CA ASP A 39 -26.92 -35.11 11.87
C ASP A 39 -26.40 -34.94 13.30
N GLY A 40 -26.51 -33.71 13.79
CA GLY A 40 -26.37 -33.41 15.20
C GLY A 40 -26.77 -31.97 15.53
N THR A 41 -28.07 -31.74 15.69
CA THR A 41 -28.67 -30.50 16.22
C THR A 41 -28.18 -30.22 17.63
N THR A 42 -27.64 -29.00 17.83
CA THR A 42 -27.73 -28.31 19.13
C THR A 42 -27.90 -26.81 18.87
N SER A 43 -29.05 -26.31 19.32
CA SER A 43 -29.41 -24.91 19.41
C SER A 43 -28.53 -24.18 20.40
N GLY A 44 -27.81 -23.17 19.94
CA GLY A 44 -27.17 -22.15 20.76
C GLY A 44 -27.49 -20.81 20.12
N ASN A 45 -28.29 -20.00 20.83
CA ASN A 45 -28.48 -18.59 20.53
C ASN A 45 -27.12 -17.93 20.51
N ALA A 46 -26.67 -17.51 19.34
CA ALA A 46 -25.69 -16.49 19.16
C ALA A 46 -26.39 -15.37 18.40
N ASP A 47 -26.57 -14.24 19.03
CA ASP A 47 -26.83 -12.98 18.38
C ASP A 47 -25.65 -12.74 17.42
N ASN A 48 -25.82 -13.19 16.18
CA ASN A 48 -24.93 -12.89 15.07
C ASN A 48 -25.20 -11.44 14.70
N GLU A 49 -24.54 -10.49 15.34
CA GLU A 49 -24.34 -9.17 14.75
C GLU A 49 -23.76 -9.42 13.35
N GLN A 50 -24.55 -9.15 12.35
CA GLN A 50 -24.19 -9.36 10.96
C GLN A 50 -23.04 -8.40 10.66
N LYS A 51 -21.80 -8.92 10.72
CA LYS A 51 -20.58 -8.19 10.44
C LYS A 51 -20.76 -7.49 9.08
N LEU A 52 -20.62 -6.17 9.05
CA LEU A 52 -20.68 -5.40 7.81
C LEU A 52 -19.69 -6.01 6.81
N ARG A 53 -20.19 -6.37 5.64
CA ARG A 53 -19.40 -6.92 4.54
C ARG A 53 -19.67 -6.16 3.29
N SER A 54 -18.67 -6.05 2.43
CA SER A 54 -18.80 -5.48 1.10
C SER A 54 -19.79 -6.25 0.22
N ASN A 55 -20.30 -5.60 -0.81
CA ASN A 55 -21.11 -6.24 -1.84
C ASN A 55 -20.26 -7.26 -2.61
N PRO A 56 -20.79 -8.45 -2.94
CA PRO A 56 -20.10 -9.38 -3.83
C PRO A 56 -19.78 -8.73 -5.17
N ILE A 57 -18.54 -8.87 -5.62
CA ILE A 57 -18.10 -8.38 -6.94
C ILE A 57 -18.42 -9.43 -7.98
N ALA A 58 -19.13 -9.03 -9.03
CA ALA A 58 -19.54 -9.94 -10.11
C ALA A 58 -18.32 -10.33 -10.97
N VAL A 59 -18.09 -11.62 -11.10
CA VAL A 59 -17.06 -12.20 -11.96
C VAL A 59 -17.70 -13.22 -12.91
N ASP A 60 -17.08 -13.41 -14.07
CA ASP A 60 -17.45 -14.44 -15.05
C ASP A 60 -16.99 -15.85 -14.60
N GLU A 61 -17.23 -16.85 -15.43
CA GLU A 61 -16.86 -18.25 -15.19
C GLU A 61 -15.33 -18.47 -15.07
N ASN A 62 -14.52 -17.51 -15.54
CA ASN A 62 -13.06 -17.53 -15.47
C ASN A 62 -12.51 -16.71 -14.29
N GLY A 63 -13.40 -16.13 -13.45
CA GLY A 63 -13.02 -15.27 -12.34
C GLY A 63 -12.62 -13.85 -12.73
N LYS A 64 -12.85 -13.42 -13.97
CA LYS A 64 -12.64 -12.05 -14.46
C LYS A 64 -13.88 -11.20 -14.17
N ILE A 65 -13.69 -9.89 -14.05
CA ILE A 65 -14.80 -8.96 -13.81
C ILE A 65 -15.89 -9.14 -14.90
N ASP A 66 -17.13 -9.35 -14.47
CA ASP A 66 -18.28 -9.35 -15.36
C ASP A 66 -18.59 -7.91 -15.81
N MET A 67 -18.07 -7.55 -16.99
CA MET A 67 -18.19 -6.21 -17.53
C MET A 67 -19.65 -5.83 -17.92
N GLU A 68 -20.53 -6.80 -18.17
CA GLU A 68 -21.95 -6.50 -18.39
C GLU A 68 -22.63 -6.01 -17.11
N VAL A 69 -22.22 -6.53 -15.96
CA VAL A 69 -22.68 -6.06 -14.65
C VAL A 69 -21.95 -4.79 -14.25
N ALA A 70 -20.64 -4.75 -14.38
CA ALA A 70 -19.79 -3.64 -13.94
C ALA A 70 -20.14 -2.30 -14.59
N LEU A 71 -20.46 -2.32 -15.90
CA LEU A 71 -20.83 -1.12 -16.67
C LEU A 71 -22.28 -0.63 -16.44
N LYS A 72 -23.10 -1.35 -15.68
CA LYS A 72 -24.44 -0.86 -15.29
C LYS A 72 -24.40 0.21 -14.22
N TYR A 73 -23.31 0.26 -13.45
CA TYR A 73 -23.10 1.30 -12.45
C TYR A 73 -22.21 2.40 -13.03
N GLU A 74 -22.72 3.61 -13.01
CA GLU A 74 -21.99 4.80 -13.42
C GLU A 74 -22.00 5.80 -12.27
N THR A 75 -20.84 6.31 -11.90
CA THR A 75 -20.69 7.33 -10.86
C THR A 75 -21.24 8.67 -11.35
N ASP A 76 -22.26 9.18 -10.69
CA ASP A 76 -22.67 10.59 -10.83
C ASP A 76 -21.72 11.47 -9.99
N VAL A 77 -20.62 11.88 -10.61
CA VAL A 77 -19.58 12.67 -9.94
C VAL A 77 -20.11 14.00 -9.42
N ASP A 78 -21.00 14.66 -10.14
CA ASP A 78 -21.55 15.97 -9.74
C ASP A 78 -22.46 15.83 -8.52
N ALA A 79 -23.32 14.81 -8.50
CA ALA A 79 -24.16 14.50 -7.35
C ALA A 79 -23.33 14.11 -6.13
N LEU A 80 -22.26 13.29 -6.33
CA LEU A 80 -21.33 12.91 -5.27
C LEU A 80 -20.63 14.14 -4.68
N ILE A 81 -20.05 15.01 -5.50
CA ILE A 81 -19.38 16.23 -5.05
C ILE A 81 -20.36 17.08 -4.23
N LYS A 82 -21.56 17.30 -4.71
CA LYS A 82 -22.61 18.05 -3.99
C LYS A 82 -22.96 17.42 -2.64
N LYS A 83 -23.03 16.09 -2.56
CA LYS A 83 -23.26 15.35 -1.31
C LYS A 83 -22.08 15.56 -0.33
N LEU A 84 -20.84 15.51 -0.83
CA LEU A 84 -19.63 15.68 -0.02
C LEU A 84 -19.44 17.12 0.46
N GLU A 85 -19.72 18.13 -0.39
CA GLU A 85 -19.63 19.54 -0.03
C GLU A 85 -20.67 19.97 1.03
N ALA A 86 -21.77 19.24 1.14
CA ALA A 86 -22.77 19.46 2.18
C ALA A 86 -22.34 18.96 3.58
N LYS A 87 -21.24 18.21 3.66
CA LYS A 87 -20.70 17.68 4.92
C LYS A 87 -19.51 18.52 5.39
N THR A 88 -19.44 18.81 6.67
CA THR A 88 -18.21 19.33 7.30
C THR A 88 -17.22 18.18 7.47
N PRO A 89 -15.94 18.34 7.11
CA PRO A 89 -14.93 17.33 7.38
C PRO A 89 -14.85 17.00 8.88
N ASP A 90 -14.80 15.71 9.18
CA ASP A 90 -14.72 15.20 10.55
C ASP A 90 -13.58 14.19 10.63
N GLY A 91 -12.49 14.57 11.29
CA GLY A 91 -11.33 13.69 11.48
C GLY A 91 -11.43 12.81 12.74
N SER A 92 -12.55 12.81 13.44
CA SER A 92 -12.75 11.95 14.63
C SER A 92 -13.14 10.51 14.26
N LYS A 93 -13.55 10.28 13.01
CA LYS A 93 -13.97 8.97 12.48
C LYS A 93 -13.49 8.81 11.04
N PRO A 94 -13.41 7.56 10.53
CA PRO A 94 -13.10 7.30 9.12
C PRO A 94 -14.09 8.01 8.18
N VAL A 95 -13.61 8.35 6.98
CA VAL A 95 -14.48 8.90 5.91
C VAL A 95 -15.40 7.85 5.31
N SER A 96 -15.02 6.59 5.37
CA SER A 96 -15.86 5.46 4.97
C SER A 96 -17.04 5.31 5.92
N GLU A 97 -18.26 5.31 5.35
CA GLU A 97 -19.50 5.06 6.11
C GLU A 97 -19.70 3.55 6.37
N ASN A 98 -18.93 2.69 5.69
CA ASN A 98 -19.05 1.23 5.75
C ASN A 98 -17.98 0.58 6.66
N THR A 99 -17.18 1.35 7.38
CA THR A 99 -16.03 0.86 8.16
C THR A 99 -16.40 -0.28 9.09
N ASN A 100 -15.72 -1.42 8.99
CA ASN A 100 -15.85 -2.55 9.92
C ASN A 100 -15.09 -2.31 11.23
N GLU A 101 -15.28 -3.20 12.19
CA GLU A 101 -14.70 -3.08 13.53
C GLU A 101 -13.16 -3.03 13.52
N GLU A 102 -12.53 -3.92 12.76
CA GLU A 102 -11.07 -4.02 12.68
C GLU A 102 -10.46 -2.75 12.10
N THR A 103 -11.09 -2.18 11.07
CA THR A 103 -10.64 -0.93 10.46
C THR A 103 -10.88 0.27 11.37
N LEU A 104 -12.00 0.28 12.08
CA LEU A 104 -12.29 1.33 13.07
C LEU A 104 -11.28 1.27 14.24
N GLU A 105 -10.93 0.08 14.71
CA GLU A 105 -9.93 -0.11 15.76
C GLU A 105 -8.56 0.41 15.30
N LEU A 106 -8.11 0.04 14.10
CA LEU A 106 -6.87 0.57 13.53
C LEU A 106 -6.92 2.10 13.40
N PHE A 107 -8.01 2.66 12.85
CA PHE A 107 -8.15 4.11 12.72
C PHE A 107 -8.05 4.82 14.07
N ASN A 108 -8.73 4.32 15.09
CA ASN A 108 -8.70 4.88 16.44
C ASN A 108 -7.29 4.80 17.04
N TYR A 109 -6.59 3.69 16.82
CA TYR A 109 -5.19 3.57 17.23
C TYR A 109 -4.29 4.61 16.53
N LEU A 110 -4.37 4.74 15.20
CA LEU A 110 -3.63 5.75 14.45
C LEU A 110 -3.89 7.17 14.98
N LYS A 111 -5.15 7.51 15.26
CA LYS A 111 -5.51 8.78 15.90
C LYS A 111 -4.92 8.94 17.29
N SER A 112 -4.85 7.87 18.07
CA SER A 112 -4.35 7.93 19.46
C SER A 112 -2.86 8.21 19.54
N VAL A 113 -2.08 7.77 18.55
CA VAL A 113 -0.62 7.95 18.49
C VAL A 113 -0.20 9.20 17.70
N TYR A 114 -1.07 9.71 16.82
CA TYR A 114 -0.81 10.89 16.00
C TYR A 114 -0.42 12.11 16.84
N GLY A 115 0.72 12.70 16.51
CA GLY A 115 1.30 13.84 17.24
C GLY A 115 2.03 13.48 18.55
N LYS A 116 2.10 12.18 18.88
CA LYS A 116 2.85 11.69 20.05
C LYS A 116 3.99 10.80 19.64
N GLN A 117 3.77 9.93 18.67
CA GLN A 117 4.73 8.98 18.12
C GLN A 117 4.49 8.84 16.62
N MET A 118 5.44 8.28 15.92
CA MET A 118 5.44 8.04 14.48
C MET A 118 5.65 6.54 14.23
N LEU A 119 4.85 5.93 13.35
CA LEU A 119 5.03 4.52 13.02
C LEU A 119 6.16 4.35 11.98
N ALA A 120 7.02 3.39 12.23
CA ALA A 120 8.03 2.95 11.26
C ALA A 120 7.36 2.15 10.15
N GLY A 121 7.67 2.46 8.90
CA GLY A 121 7.18 1.74 7.74
C GLY A 121 8.30 1.26 6.83
N GLN A 122 7.98 0.36 5.89
CA GLN A 122 8.84 -0.09 4.80
C GLN A 122 8.00 -0.52 3.61
N GLN A 123 8.37 -0.07 2.41
CA GLN A 123 7.78 -0.56 1.17
C GLN A 123 8.32 -1.96 0.85
N TYR A 124 7.42 -2.90 0.60
CA TYR A 124 7.74 -4.25 0.18
C TYR A 124 8.41 -4.25 -1.20
N SER A 125 9.48 -5.01 -1.37
CA SER A 125 10.18 -5.14 -2.65
C SER A 125 9.81 -6.44 -3.37
N ASP A 126 10.08 -7.54 -2.74
CA ASP A 126 9.86 -8.89 -3.28
C ASP A 126 9.90 -9.96 -2.17
N ALA A 127 9.66 -11.22 -2.54
CA ALA A 127 9.60 -12.35 -1.61
C ALA A 127 10.91 -12.64 -0.85
N ASN A 128 12.04 -12.05 -1.25
CA ASN A 128 13.30 -12.22 -0.49
C ASN A 128 13.31 -11.41 0.79
N GLN A 129 12.52 -10.34 0.88
CA GLN A 129 12.34 -9.50 2.09
C GLN A 129 13.67 -8.98 2.66
N PHE A 130 14.65 -8.64 1.81
CA PHE A 130 15.99 -8.24 2.25
C PHE A 130 15.98 -7.00 3.15
N GLU A 131 15.08 -6.06 2.90
CA GLU A 131 14.91 -4.88 3.74
C GLU A 131 14.53 -5.28 5.17
N ASN A 132 13.56 -6.18 5.32
CA ASN A 132 13.10 -6.64 6.61
C ASN A 132 14.16 -7.49 7.34
N ILE A 133 14.90 -8.34 6.61
CA ILE A 133 16.04 -9.06 7.16
C ILE A 133 17.11 -8.07 7.65
N MET A 134 17.40 -7.02 6.89
CA MET A 134 18.33 -5.98 7.27
C MET A 134 17.87 -5.25 8.54
N TYR A 135 16.58 -4.82 8.61
CA TYR A 135 16.03 -4.17 9.80
C TYR A 135 16.18 -5.06 11.03
N TYR A 136 15.73 -6.31 10.92
CA TYR A 136 15.80 -7.26 12.03
C TYR A 136 17.23 -7.51 12.50
N ASN A 137 18.17 -7.73 11.57
CA ASN A 137 19.58 -7.96 11.90
C ASN A 137 20.25 -6.73 12.55
N THR A 138 19.84 -5.53 12.13
CA THR A 138 20.45 -4.28 12.63
C THR A 138 19.83 -3.85 13.94
N THR A 139 18.51 -3.96 14.09
CA THR A 139 17.77 -3.34 15.21
C THR A 139 17.13 -4.36 16.16
N GLY A 140 16.99 -5.61 15.75
CA GLY A 140 16.23 -6.65 16.47
C GLY A 140 14.72 -6.51 16.32
N ASP A 141 14.22 -5.62 15.45
CA ASP A 141 12.80 -5.38 15.27
C ASP A 141 12.47 -5.13 13.79
N LEU A 142 11.19 -5.03 13.48
CA LEU A 142 10.66 -4.85 12.15
C LEU A 142 9.81 -3.56 12.07
N PRO A 143 9.57 -3.01 10.87
CA PRO A 143 8.67 -1.87 10.72
C PRO A 143 7.24 -2.23 11.13
N ALA A 144 6.49 -1.30 11.70
CA ALA A 144 5.09 -1.48 12.08
C ALA A 144 4.17 -1.57 10.85
N ILE A 145 4.51 -0.82 9.78
CA ILE A 145 3.73 -0.75 8.54
C ILE A 145 4.51 -1.39 7.41
N MET A 146 3.87 -2.34 6.69
CA MET A 146 4.36 -2.82 5.41
C MET A 146 3.53 -2.18 4.29
N GLY A 147 4.22 -1.50 3.37
CA GLY A 147 3.63 -0.96 2.15
C GLY A 147 3.68 -1.97 1.02
N PHE A 148 2.56 -2.17 0.33
CA PHE A 148 2.41 -3.05 -0.82
C PHE A 148 1.90 -2.26 -2.03
N ASP A 149 1.85 -2.92 -3.19
CA ASP A 149 1.46 -2.27 -4.44
C ASP A 149 0.64 -3.23 -5.32
N PHE A 150 -0.45 -2.76 -5.87
CA PHE A 150 -1.23 -3.53 -6.85
C PHE A 150 -0.63 -3.54 -8.26
N LEU A 151 0.61 -3.12 -8.41
CA LEU A 151 1.34 -3.02 -9.68
C LEU A 151 1.28 -4.30 -10.54
N TYR A 152 1.27 -5.48 -9.90
CA TYR A 152 1.30 -6.78 -10.57
C TYR A 152 -0.03 -7.53 -10.53
N ALA A 153 -1.02 -6.99 -9.85
CA ALA A 153 -2.28 -7.67 -9.62
C ALA A 153 -3.31 -7.49 -10.75
N GLN A 154 -2.99 -6.74 -11.81
CA GLN A 154 -3.92 -6.44 -12.89
C GLN A 154 -3.25 -6.40 -14.26
N GLY A 155 -4.05 -6.55 -15.31
CA GLY A 155 -3.61 -6.39 -16.70
C GLY A 155 -2.66 -7.47 -17.19
N THR A 156 -2.66 -8.65 -16.56
CA THR A 156 -1.94 -9.84 -16.98
C THR A 156 -2.90 -11.02 -17.09
N ASP A 157 -2.58 -12.01 -17.93
CA ASP A 157 -3.37 -13.24 -18.02
C ASP A 157 -3.22 -14.10 -16.75
N GLU A 158 -2.11 -13.90 -16.01
CA GLU A 158 -1.83 -14.55 -14.73
C GLU A 158 -1.46 -13.47 -13.70
N PRO A 159 -2.42 -12.92 -12.94
CA PRO A 159 -2.15 -11.92 -11.92
C PRO A 159 -1.25 -12.46 -10.80
N ASP A 160 -0.29 -11.67 -10.37
CA ASP A 160 0.57 -12.00 -9.23
C ASP A 160 -0.10 -11.57 -7.92
N TYR A 161 -0.57 -12.54 -7.15
CA TYR A 161 -1.20 -12.34 -5.84
C TYR A 161 -0.21 -12.33 -4.68
N THR A 162 1.09 -12.46 -4.92
CA THR A 162 2.10 -12.59 -3.88
C THR A 162 2.00 -11.49 -2.85
N GLN A 163 1.86 -10.24 -3.26
CA GLN A 163 1.77 -9.11 -2.33
C GLN A 163 0.49 -9.13 -1.48
N ILE A 164 -0.60 -9.65 -2.02
CA ILE A 164 -1.87 -9.78 -1.28
C ILE A 164 -1.72 -10.85 -0.19
N GLU A 165 -1.12 -11.99 -0.53
CA GLU A 165 -0.87 -13.08 0.43
C GLU A 165 0.13 -12.67 1.51
N GLU A 166 1.19 -11.94 1.14
CA GLU A 166 2.16 -11.42 2.11
C GLU A 166 1.53 -10.35 3.02
N ALA A 167 0.63 -9.52 2.50
CA ALA A 167 -0.12 -8.57 3.32
C ALA A 167 -1.04 -9.27 4.34
N ILE A 168 -1.71 -10.33 3.91
CA ILE A 168 -2.55 -11.16 4.81
C ILE A 168 -1.69 -11.78 5.92
N LYS A 169 -0.53 -12.36 5.58
CA LYS A 169 0.40 -12.92 6.58
C LYS A 169 0.94 -11.83 7.50
N TRP A 170 1.35 -10.68 6.95
CA TRP A 170 1.87 -9.55 7.73
C TRP A 170 0.89 -9.11 8.81
N HIS A 171 -0.38 -9.01 8.47
CA HIS A 171 -1.41 -8.63 9.43
C HIS A 171 -1.78 -9.78 10.38
N ASN A 172 -2.12 -10.95 9.84
CA ASN A 172 -2.71 -12.03 10.63
C ASN A 172 -1.71 -12.81 11.48
N GLU A 173 -0.45 -12.93 11.02
CA GLU A 173 0.58 -13.69 11.74
C GLU A 173 1.52 -12.78 12.53
N GLN A 174 1.77 -11.56 12.04
CA GLN A 174 2.71 -10.63 12.64
C GLN A 174 2.02 -9.48 13.38
N ASN A 175 0.70 -9.34 13.26
CA ASN A 175 -0.07 -8.23 13.83
C ASN A 175 0.36 -6.85 13.25
N GLY A 176 0.93 -6.85 12.05
CA GLY A 176 1.42 -5.64 11.39
C GLY A 176 0.33 -4.85 10.69
N ILE A 177 0.59 -3.59 10.43
CA ILE A 177 -0.29 -2.69 9.69
C ILE A 177 0.03 -2.80 8.20
N VAL A 178 -1.02 -2.83 7.38
CA VAL A 178 -0.93 -2.98 5.92
C VAL A 178 -1.26 -1.66 5.24
N SER A 179 -0.41 -1.23 4.31
CA SER A 179 -0.67 -0.12 3.39
C SER A 179 -0.58 -0.62 1.95
N PHE A 180 -1.45 -0.13 1.07
CA PHE A 180 -1.36 -0.37 -0.36
C PHE A 180 -1.33 0.94 -1.13
N CYS A 181 -0.38 1.06 -2.06
CA CYS A 181 -0.46 2.02 -3.16
C CYS A 181 -0.85 1.31 -4.46
N TRP A 182 -1.00 2.08 -5.52
CA TRP A 182 -1.37 1.55 -6.82
C TRP A 182 -0.63 2.28 -7.94
N HIS A 183 0.46 1.67 -8.43
CA HIS A 183 1.06 2.07 -9.70
C HIS A 183 0.18 1.55 -10.83
N TRP A 184 -0.87 2.31 -11.11
CA TRP A 184 -1.94 1.93 -12.01
C TRP A 184 -1.49 1.92 -13.45
N LYS A 185 -1.25 0.73 -13.97
CA LYS A 185 -0.92 0.52 -15.37
C LYS A 185 -2.18 0.58 -16.25
N VAL A 186 -2.06 1.26 -17.39
CA VAL A 186 -3.06 1.27 -18.46
C VAL A 186 -2.45 0.78 -19.76
N PRO A 187 -3.24 0.34 -20.76
CA PRO A 187 -2.70 -0.06 -22.06
C PRO A 187 -1.77 1.01 -22.65
N VAL A 188 -0.63 0.59 -23.17
CA VAL A 188 0.31 1.50 -23.86
C VAL A 188 -0.35 2.13 -25.08
N ASP A 189 -1.16 1.36 -25.79
CA ASP A 189 -1.97 1.82 -26.92
C ASP A 189 -3.32 1.12 -26.91
N ILE A 190 -4.40 1.89 -26.75
CA ILE A 190 -5.76 1.35 -26.62
C ILE A 190 -6.38 0.95 -27.97
N ASP A 191 -5.82 1.43 -29.07
CA ASP A 191 -6.36 1.21 -30.42
C ASP A 191 -5.51 0.26 -31.26
N ASP A 192 -4.29 -0.08 -30.81
CA ASP A 192 -3.38 -0.99 -31.52
C ASP A 192 -3.09 -2.26 -30.73
N ASP A 193 -3.85 -3.32 -31.02
CA ASP A 193 -3.67 -4.63 -30.36
C ASP A 193 -2.32 -5.29 -30.62
N SER A 194 -1.52 -4.78 -31.59
CA SER A 194 -0.15 -5.27 -31.81
C SER A 194 0.83 -4.71 -30.78
N VAL A 195 0.50 -3.58 -30.15
CA VAL A 195 1.27 -2.97 -29.06
C VAL A 195 0.87 -3.61 -27.75
N LYS A 196 1.62 -4.61 -27.32
CA LYS A 196 1.38 -5.30 -26.06
C LYS A 196 1.95 -4.53 -24.88
N GLY A 197 1.36 -4.74 -23.72
CA GLY A 197 1.83 -4.20 -22.45
C GLY A 197 1.00 -3.05 -21.92
N ARG A 198 1.25 -2.78 -20.65
CA ARG A 198 0.61 -1.71 -19.89
C ARG A 198 1.70 -0.91 -19.15
N ALA A 199 1.50 0.39 -19.00
CA ALA A 199 2.42 1.31 -18.36
C ALA A 199 1.69 2.28 -17.42
N PHE A 200 2.41 2.79 -16.43
CA PHE A 200 1.91 3.86 -15.56
C PHE A 200 2.62 5.20 -15.80
N TYR A 201 3.82 5.19 -16.42
CA TYR A 201 4.50 6.43 -16.81
C TYR A 201 3.92 7.02 -18.09
N SER A 202 3.67 8.33 -18.07
CA SER A 202 3.06 9.06 -19.18
C SER A 202 3.89 9.01 -20.48
N ASP A 203 5.21 8.93 -20.40
CA ASP A 203 6.11 8.90 -21.55
C ASP A 203 6.23 7.51 -22.20
N GLU A 204 5.77 6.47 -21.51
CA GLU A 204 5.66 5.11 -22.05
C GLU A 204 4.33 4.87 -22.77
N ILE A 205 3.32 5.71 -22.53
CA ILE A 205 1.97 5.57 -23.09
C ILE A 205 1.88 6.32 -24.41
N ARG A 206 1.42 5.64 -25.45
CA ARG A 206 1.25 6.19 -26.80
C ARG A 206 -0.14 6.74 -27.04
N ASN A 207 -1.13 5.98 -26.66
CA ASN A 207 -2.53 6.30 -26.92
C ASN A 207 -3.43 5.79 -25.80
N PHE A 208 -3.57 6.59 -24.74
CA PHE A 208 -4.53 6.43 -23.66
C PHE A 208 -4.81 7.80 -23.06
N SER A 209 -6.07 8.21 -23.05
CA SER A 209 -6.47 9.55 -22.64
C SER A 209 -7.14 9.54 -21.28
N LEU A 210 -6.66 10.40 -20.35
CA LEU A 210 -7.33 10.62 -19.07
C LEU A 210 -8.76 11.16 -19.25
N GLU A 211 -9.01 11.98 -20.28
CA GLU A 211 -10.32 12.50 -20.59
C GLU A 211 -11.30 11.36 -20.96
N ASN A 212 -10.86 10.47 -21.86
CA ASN A 212 -11.67 9.30 -22.23
C ASN A 212 -11.80 8.33 -21.05
N ALA A 213 -10.76 8.15 -20.23
CA ALA A 213 -10.79 7.28 -19.06
C ALA A 213 -11.91 7.65 -18.06
N VAL A 214 -12.31 8.92 -18.01
CA VAL A 214 -13.40 9.41 -17.14
C VAL A 214 -14.68 9.74 -17.91
N THR A 215 -14.78 9.30 -19.18
CA THR A 215 -15.95 9.54 -20.04
C THR A 215 -16.67 8.21 -20.35
N PRO A 216 -17.89 8.00 -19.86
CA PRO A 216 -18.64 6.78 -20.11
C PRO A 216 -18.78 6.43 -21.60
N GLY A 217 -18.70 5.15 -21.92
CA GLY A 217 -18.86 4.62 -23.27
C GLY A 217 -17.58 4.55 -24.11
N THR A 218 -16.47 5.16 -23.67
CA THR A 218 -15.16 5.05 -24.34
C THR A 218 -14.47 3.71 -24.03
N LYS A 219 -13.44 3.36 -24.80
CA LYS A 219 -12.64 2.15 -24.54
C LYS A 219 -11.85 2.30 -23.25
N GLU A 220 -11.24 3.48 -23.04
CA GLU A 220 -10.47 3.79 -21.82
C GLU A 220 -11.33 3.71 -20.57
N TYR A 221 -12.57 4.21 -20.62
CA TYR A 221 -13.51 4.10 -19.50
C TYR A 221 -13.78 2.64 -19.12
N LYS A 222 -13.95 1.75 -20.11
CA LYS A 222 -14.15 0.32 -19.85
C LYS A 222 -12.94 -0.29 -19.14
N VAL A 223 -11.74 0.04 -19.58
CA VAL A 223 -10.48 -0.39 -18.93
C VAL A 223 -10.42 0.10 -17.48
N ILE A 224 -10.76 1.38 -17.25
CA ILE A 224 -10.73 1.96 -15.90
C ILE A 224 -11.73 1.26 -14.96
N ILE A 225 -12.93 0.96 -15.45
CA ILE A 225 -13.95 0.26 -14.66
C ILE A 225 -13.49 -1.16 -14.33
N GLU A 226 -12.98 -1.90 -15.32
CA GLU A 226 -12.43 -3.24 -15.11
C GLU A 226 -11.30 -3.25 -14.09
N ASP A 227 -10.37 -2.30 -14.22
CA ASP A 227 -9.22 -2.18 -13.32
C ASP A 227 -9.64 -1.85 -11.87
N ILE A 228 -10.57 -0.90 -11.68
CA ILE A 228 -11.07 -0.55 -10.34
C ILE A 228 -11.76 -1.77 -9.70
N ASP A 229 -12.60 -2.49 -10.44
CA ASP A 229 -13.31 -3.65 -9.92
C ASP A 229 -12.36 -4.82 -9.64
N THR A 230 -11.32 -4.98 -10.45
CA THR A 230 -10.25 -5.96 -10.19
C THR A 230 -9.53 -5.66 -8.88
N VAL A 231 -9.14 -4.39 -8.67
CA VAL A 231 -8.51 -3.99 -7.39
C VAL A 231 -9.52 -4.10 -6.23
N ALA A 232 -10.80 -3.77 -6.46
CA ALA A 232 -11.84 -3.98 -5.46
C ALA A 232 -11.95 -5.46 -5.04
N LEU A 233 -11.83 -6.40 -5.98
CA LEU A 233 -11.83 -7.84 -5.69
C LEU A 233 -10.65 -8.23 -4.78
N TYR A 234 -9.47 -7.65 -4.99
CA TYR A 234 -8.30 -7.89 -4.14
C TYR A 234 -8.44 -7.24 -2.76
N LEU A 235 -8.97 -6.03 -2.69
CA LEU A 235 -9.30 -5.37 -1.43
C LEU A 235 -10.37 -6.15 -0.65
N GLN A 236 -11.37 -6.74 -1.33
CA GLN A 236 -12.37 -7.61 -0.72
C GLN A 236 -11.76 -8.92 -0.19
N ARG A 237 -10.71 -9.45 -0.85
CA ARG A 237 -9.95 -10.61 -0.34
C ARG A 237 -9.22 -10.26 0.97
N LEU A 238 -8.62 -9.06 1.06
CA LEU A 238 -8.02 -8.54 2.29
C LEU A 238 -9.09 -8.34 3.38
N GLU A 239 -10.25 -7.76 3.02
CA GLU A 239 -11.40 -7.62 3.91
C GLU A 239 -11.85 -8.95 4.49
N THR A 240 -12.01 -9.97 3.63
CA THR A 240 -12.42 -11.31 4.04
C THR A 240 -11.43 -11.95 5.00
N ALA A 241 -10.14 -11.64 4.85
CA ALA A 241 -9.09 -12.07 5.76
C ALA A 241 -9.00 -11.20 7.04
N GLY A 242 -9.85 -10.20 7.19
CA GLY A 242 -9.89 -9.28 8.34
C GLY A 242 -8.71 -8.31 8.38
N VAL A 243 -8.23 -7.87 7.21
CA VAL A 243 -7.09 -6.98 7.06
C VAL A 243 -7.54 -5.55 6.75
N PRO A 244 -7.41 -4.60 7.68
CA PRO A 244 -7.56 -3.17 7.38
C PRO A 244 -6.43 -2.68 6.49
N VAL A 245 -6.74 -1.78 5.56
CA VAL A 245 -5.78 -1.29 4.56
C VAL A 245 -5.69 0.24 4.61
N ILE A 246 -4.49 0.77 4.81
CA ILE A 246 -4.17 2.17 4.53
C ILE A 246 -4.05 2.28 3.01
N TRP A 247 -5.10 2.79 2.35
CA TRP A 247 -5.29 2.79 0.91
C TRP A 247 -4.85 4.11 0.25
N ARG A 248 -3.84 4.06 -0.61
CA ARG A 248 -3.21 5.23 -1.24
C ARG A 248 -3.25 5.16 -2.78
N PRO A 249 -4.42 5.32 -3.41
CA PRO A 249 -4.54 5.37 -4.86
C PRO A 249 -4.09 6.72 -5.42
N LEU A 250 -3.79 6.78 -6.72
CA LEU A 250 -3.58 8.00 -7.50
C LEU A 250 -2.56 8.97 -6.86
N HIS A 251 -1.52 8.40 -6.27
CA HIS A 251 -0.47 9.13 -5.58
C HIS A 251 0.36 10.01 -6.54
N GLU A 252 1.10 10.96 -5.98
CA GLU A 252 2.00 11.87 -6.71
C GLU A 252 1.35 12.60 -7.89
N ALA A 253 0.05 12.85 -7.82
CA ALA A 253 -0.70 13.45 -8.93
C ALA A 253 -0.22 14.88 -9.29
N SER A 254 0.52 15.55 -8.43
CA SER A 254 1.16 16.85 -8.72
C SER A 254 2.37 16.72 -9.68
N GLY A 255 2.86 15.51 -9.89
CA GLY A 255 3.87 15.20 -10.88
C GLY A 255 3.25 15.02 -12.27
N SER A 256 4.07 15.07 -13.30
CA SER A 256 3.59 14.84 -14.67
C SER A 256 4.06 13.49 -15.23
N TRP A 257 4.63 12.65 -14.38
CA TRP A 257 5.20 11.36 -14.79
C TRP A 257 4.19 10.24 -14.87
N PHE A 258 3.14 10.25 -14.06
CA PHE A 258 2.06 9.27 -14.16
C PHE A 258 0.95 9.74 -15.12
N TRP A 259 0.22 8.81 -15.75
CA TRP A 259 -0.83 9.13 -16.70
C TRP A 259 -1.99 9.95 -16.08
N TRP A 260 -2.23 9.79 -14.77
CA TRP A 260 -3.21 10.59 -14.02
C TRP A 260 -2.63 11.92 -13.50
N GLY A 261 -1.34 12.20 -13.74
CA GLY A 261 -0.65 13.37 -13.19
C GLY A 261 -1.12 14.68 -13.80
N VAL A 262 -1.14 15.74 -12.97
CA VAL A 262 -1.54 17.08 -13.35
C VAL A 262 -0.32 18.00 -13.43
N LYS A 263 0.00 18.49 -14.61
CA LYS A 263 1.07 19.45 -14.81
C LYS A 263 0.64 20.85 -14.33
N ASP A 264 1.61 21.63 -13.86
CA ASP A 264 1.40 22.98 -13.36
C ASP A 264 0.41 23.80 -14.19
N LYS A 265 -0.60 24.39 -13.54
CA LYS A 265 -1.63 25.27 -14.09
C LYS A 265 -2.60 24.66 -15.10
N ASP A 266 -2.55 23.36 -15.34
CA ASP A 266 -3.53 22.69 -16.18
C ASP A 266 -4.83 22.47 -15.40
N THR A 267 -5.72 23.46 -15.49
CA THR A 267 -7.02 23.42 -14.79
C THR A 267 -7.96 22.37 -15.36
N TYR A 268 -7.83 21.99 -16.64
CA TYR A 268 -8.61 20.94 -17.26
C TYR A 268 -8.21 19.57 -16.74
N LYS A 269 -6.91 19.24 -16.79
CA LYS A 269 -6.41 18.00 -16.20
C LYS A 269 -6.69 17.87 -14.72
N LYS A 270 -6.70 18.97 -13.97
CA LYS A 270 -7.15 18.99 -12.58
C LYS A 270 -8.56 18.43 -12.43
N GLN A 271 -9.52 18.90 -13.24
CA GLN A 271 -10.91 18.42 -13.20
C GLN A 271 -11.01 16.94 -13.56
N LEU A 272 -10.23 16.48 -14.54
CA LEU A 272 -10.17 15.07 -14.93
C LEU A 272 -9.59 14.20 -13.81
N TYR A 273 -8.51 14.63 -13.15
CA TYR A 273 -7.95 13.94 -11.99
C TYR A 273 -8.97 13.85 -10.85
N GLN A 274 -9.64 14.96 -10.53
CA GLN A 274 -10.67 14.96 -9.49
C GLN A 274 -11.81 14.01 -9.84
N LYS A 275 -12.25 14.00 -11.11
CA LYS A 275 -13.27 13.09 -11.58
C LYS A 275 -12.84 11.63 -11.44
N LEU A 276 -11.59 11.29 -11.81
CA LEU A 276 -11.05 9.95 -11.63
C LEU A 276 -10.99 9.55 -10.14
N TRP A 277 -10.55 10.47 -9.25
CA TRP A 277 -10.54 10.22 -7.81
C TRP A 277 -11.94 9.88 -7.30
N TYR A 278 -12.94 10.68 -7.67
CA TYR A 278 -14.30 10.45 -7.21
C TYR A 278 -14.93 9.20 -7.80
N MET A 279 -14.55 8.80 -9.02
CA MET A 279 -14.95 7.51 -9.59
C MET A 279 -14.38 6.34 -8.79
N VAL A 280 -13.08 6.37 -8.44
CA VAL A 280 -12.45 5.34 -7.61
C VAL A 280 -13.11 5.30 -6.23
N TYR A 281 -13.27 6.47 -5.59
CA TYR A 281 -13.89 6.57 -4.26
C TYR A 281 -15.33 6.02 -4.25
N ASP A 282 -16.16 6.51 -5.15
CA ASP A 282 -17.57 6.11 -5.23
C ASP A 282 -17.75 4.62 -5.51
N ARG A 283 -16.90 4.09 -6.41
CA ARG A 283 -16.98 2.69 -6.78
C ARG A 283 -16.59 1.77 -5.64
N LEU A 284 -15.53 2.08 -4.92
CA LEU A 284 -15.08 1.28 -3.77
C LEU A 284 -16.01 1.45 -2.57
N GLU A 285 -16.46 2.68 -2.25
CA GLU A 285 -17.23 2.98 -1.05
C GLU A 285 -18.74 2.79 -1.21
N ASN A 286 -19.34 3.27 -2.33
CA ASN A 286 -20.79 3.28 -2.48
C ASN A 286 -21.30 2.09 -3.28
N TYR A 287 -20.58 1.64 -4.31
CA TYR A 287 -21.00 0.52 -5.14
C TYR A 287 -20.58 -0.83 -4.55
N HIS A 288 -19.27 -1.03 -4.30
CA HIS A 288 -18.78 -2.27 -3.70
C HIS A 288 -18.93 -2.30 -2.18
N LYS A 289 -19.03 -1.14 -1.53
CA LYS A 289 -19.18 -1.00 -0.08
C LYS A 289 -18.08 -1.71 0.70
N LEU A 290 -16.83 -1.54 0.26
CA LEU A 290 -15.67 -2.06 0.99
C LEU A 290 -15.64 -1.48 2.41
N THR A 291 -15.28 -2.31 3.38
CA THR A 291 -15.38 -1.96 4.80
C THR A 291 -14.02 -1.81 5.48
N ASN A 292 -12.94 -2.09 4.75
CA ASN A 292 -11.59 -2.22 5.29
C ASN A 292 -10.61 -1.11 4.86
N LEU A 293 -11.09 0.06 4.42
CA LEU A 293 -10.24 1.11 3.87
C LEU A 293 -10.08 2.31 4.81
N ILE A 294 -8.82 2.74 5.02
CA ILE A 294 -8.43 4.04 5.56
C ILE A 294 -7.78 4.81 4.41
N TRP A 295 -8.43 5.86 3.94
CA TRP A 295 -8.07 6.54 2.71
C TRP A 295 -6.91 7.52 2.89
N VAL A 296 -5.93 7.47 1.99
CA VAL A 296 -4.83 8.42 1.90
C VAL A 296 -4.91 9.21 0.61
N TRP A 297 -5.12 10.51 0.70
CA TRP A 297 -4.91 11.38 -0.44
C TRP A 297 -3.44 11.83 -0.49
N ASN A 298 -2.78 11.56 -1.61
CA ASN A 298 -1.39 11.91 -1.87
C ASN A 298 -1.24 12.66 -3.21
N GLY A 299 -2.10 13.63 -3.46
CA GLY A 299 -2.01 14.48 -4.65
C GLY A 299 -0.94 15.56 -4.54
N GLN A 300 -0.51 15.90 -3.33
CA GLN A 300 0.62 16.78 -2.97
C GLN A 300 0.53 18.23 -3.48
N SER A 301 -0.59 18.68 -4.05
CA SER A 301 -0.73 19.99 -4.63
C SER A 301 -2.17 20.51 -4.51
N LYS A 302 -2.32 21.82 -4.40
CA LYS A 302 -3.63 22.48 -4.48
C LYS A 302 -4.37 22.16 -5.80
N LEU A 303 -3.63 21.88 -6.88
CA LEU A 303 -4.23 21.49 -8.16
C LEU A 303 -4.86 20.11 -8.16
N THR A 304 -4.40 19.23 -7.30
CA THR A 304 -4.91 17.84 -7.20
C THR A 304 -5.73 17.61 -5.95
N MET A 305 -6.06 18.70 -5.22
CA MET A 305 -6.85 18.62 -3.99
C MET A 305 -8.27 18.13 -4.29
N VAL A 306 -8.74 17.20 -3.45
CA VAL A 306 -10.09 16.64 -3.47
C VAL A 306 -10.85 17.02 -2.21
N ASN A 307 -12.13 16.66 -2.11
CA ASN A 307 -12.93 16.96 -0.92
C ASN A 307 -12.41 16.17 0.30
N ALA A 308 -12.21 16.85 1.43
CA ALA A 308 -11.66 16.25 2.65
C ALA A 308 -12.56 15.15 3.27
N ASN A 309 -13.79 15.01 2.82
CA ASN A 309 -14.66 13.90 3.20
C ASN A 309 -14.40 12.61 2.41
N THR A 310 -13.31 12.55 1.60
CA THR A 310 -12.91 11.37 0.83
C THR A 310 -11.55 10.81 1.22
N TYR A 311 -10.90 11.36 2.25
CA TYR A 311 -9.65 10.82 2.76
C TYR A 311 -9.51 11.07 4.27
N ASP A 312 -8.76 10.21 4.92
CA ASP A 312 -8.47 10.22 6.37
C ASP A 312 -7.09 10.81 6.65
N ILE A 313 -6.15 10.56 5.74
CA ILE A 313 -4.74 10.93 5.85
C ILE A 313 -4.34 11.72 4.61
N SER A 314 -3.57 12.79 4.81
CA SER A 314 -2.87 13.50 3.74
C SER A 314 -1.43 13.05 3.67
N GLY A 315 -1.07 12.39 2.56
CA GLY A 315 0.28 11.90 2.33
C GLY A 315 1.14 12.87 1.51
N THR A 316 2.45 12.79 1.70
CA THR A 316 3.44 13.40 0.81
C THR A 316 4.63 12.48 0.61
N ASP A 317 5.21 12.48 -0.59
CA ASP A 317 6.37 11.70 -0.96
C ASP A 317 7.58 12.62 -1.08
N VAL A 318 8.69 12.23 -0.43
CA VAL A 318 9.85 13.13 -0.25
C VAL A 318 11.13 12.41 -0.63
N TYR A 319 11.72 12.83 -1.75
CA TYR A 319 12.96 12.28 -2.29
C TYR A 319 14.00 13.40 -2.48
N PRO A 320 14.74 13.78 -1.43
CA PRO A 320 15.81 14.78 -1.52
C PRO A 320 16.98 14.26 -2.37
N GLU A 321 17.67 15.18 -3.06
CA GLU A 321 18.87 14.84 -3.85
C GLU A 321 20.07 14.46 -2.98
N LYS A 322 20.08 14.90 -1.74
CA LYS A 322 21.16 14.65 -0.75
C LYS A 322 20.58 14.01 0.48
N VAL A 323 21.43 13.39 1.28
CA VAL A 323 21.08 12.86 2.59
C VAL A 323 20.38 13.94 3.40
N ASP A 324 19.14 13.64 3.81
CA ASP A 324 18.29 14.57 4.55
C ASP A 324 17.39 13.79 5.51
N HIS A 325 17.79 13.75 6.77
CA HIS A 325 17.04 13.15 7.87
C HIS A 325 16.27 14.19 8.69
N THR A 326 16.09 15.40 8.17
CA THR A 326 15.35 16.45 8.87
C THR A 326 13.87 16.11 9.00
N GLU A 327 13.18 16.89 9.82
CA GLU A 327 11.73 16.77 10.07
C GLU A 327 10.84 17.07 8.84
N GLN A 328 11.42 17.40 7.69
CA GLN A 328 10.73 17.74 6.43
C GLN A 328 9.74 18.92 6.58
N LYS A 329 10.11 19.92 7.35
CA LYS A 329 9.28 21.08 7.72
C LYS A 329 8.66 21.83 6.54
N LEU A 330 9.40 22.01 5.45
CA LEU A 330 8.87 22.71 4.28
C LEU A 330 7.78 21.89 3.60
N LYS A 331 7.97 20.60 3.46
CA LYS A 331 6.97 19.69 2.89
C LYS A 331 5.70 19.64 3.76
N TYR A 332 5.88 19.55 5.08
CA TYR A 332 4.77 19.64 6.02
C TYR A 332 3.98 20.91 5.88
N LYS A 333 4.66 22.07 5.89
CA LYS A 333 4.01 23.38 5.73
C LYS A 333 3.24 23.51 4.41
N ASP A 334 3.77 22.99 3.33
CA ASP A 334 3.10 23.04 2.04
C ASP A 334 1.88 22.13 2.00
N LEU A 335 1.98 20.94 2.60
CA LEU A 335 0.84 20.02 2.76
C LEU A 335 -0.23 20.62 3.68
N ALA A 336 0.15 21.15 4.84
CA ALA A 336 -0.78 21.74 5.83
C ALA A 336 -1.54 22.97 5.32
N LYS A 337 -1.02 23.68 4.31
CA LYS A 337 -1.73 24.81 3.68
C LYS A 337 -2.90 24.37 2.80
N ILE A 338 -2.91 23.15 2.34
CA ILE A 338 -3.85 22.64 1.34
C ILE A 338 -4.76 21.53 1.85
N THR A 339 -4.47 20.97 3.02
CA THR A 339 -5.25 19.89 3.62
C THR A 339 -6.10 20.40 4.78
N ASP A 340 -7.19 19.69 5.05
CA ASP A 340 -8.03 19.98 6.20
C ASP A 340 -7.30 19.63 7.50
N THR A 341 -7.35 20.50 8.49
CA THR A 341 -6.63 20.37 9.77
C THR A 341 -7.14 19.25 10.66
N SER A 342 -8.31 18.69 10.38
CA SER A 342 -8.85 17.55 11.10
C SER A 342 -8.20 16.21 10.67
N LYS A 343 -7.50 16.21 9.51
CA LYS A 343 -6.90 15.01 8.91
C LYS A 343 -5.49 14.76 9.44
N MET A 344 -5.12 13.50 9.52
CA MET A 344 -3.74 13.11 9.82
C MET A 344 -2.83 13.38 8.63
N THR A 345 -1.54 13.55 8.88
CA THR A 345 -0.52 13.75 7.82
C THR A 345 0.55 12.68 7.91
N ALA A 346 1.09 12.25 6.77
CA ALA A 346 2.09 11.19 6.72
C ALA A 346 3.15 11.43 5.64
N LEU A 347 4.34 10.90 5.89
CA LEU A 347 5.40 10.72 4.90
C LEU A 347 5.16 9.37 4.20
N SER A 348 4.29 9.38 3.17
CA SER A 348 3.79 8.17 2.52
C SER A 348 4.84 7.46 1.68
N GLU A 349 5.86 8.19 1.22
CA GLU A 349 7.11 7.65 0.70
C GLU A 349 8.27 8.57 1.07
N VAL A 350 9.41 7.98 1.41
CA VAL A 350 10.63 8.75 1.67
C VAL A 350 11.86 8.08 1.07
N GLY A 351 12.78 8.91 0.56
CA GLY A 351 14.11 8.48 0.16
C GLY A 351 15.09 8.38 1.34
N TYR A 352 14.76 9.01 2.46
CA TYR A 352 15.54 9.00 3.72
C TYR A 352 14.61 8.99 4.91
N ILE A 353 14.90 8.13 5.89
CA ILE A 353 14.16 8.05 7.15
C ILE A 353 14.35 9.36 7.93
N PRO A 354 13.28 10.05 8.39
CA PRO A 354 13.43 11.24 9.19
C PRO A 354 13.96 10.90 10.59
N ASP A 355 14.78 11.79 11.16
CA ASP A 355 15.24 11.68 12.55
C ASP A 355 14.07 11.97 13.50
N PRO A 356 13.65 11.00 14.33
CA PRO A 356 12.56 11.20 15.28
C PRO A 356 12.84 12.32 16.28
N GLU A 357 14.12 12.55 16.64
CA GLU A 357 14.49 13.63 17.55
C GLU A 357 14.26 15.01 16.90
N ALA A 358 14.46 15.13 15.59
CA ALA A 358 14.14 16.34 14.84
C ALA A 358 12.64 16.54 14.67
N VAL A 359 11.89 15.46 14.39
CA VAL A 359 10.41 15.52 14.22
C VAL A 359 9.73 15.95 15.52
N PHE A 360 10.13 15.41 16.66
CA PHE A 360 9.53 15.66 17.97
C PHE A 360 10.32 16.64 18.85
N ALA A 361 11.20 17.46 18.25
CA ALA A 361 11.86 18.53 18.96
C ALA A 361 10.84 19.52 19.54
N SER A 362 11.14 20.12 20.69
CA SER A 362 10.23 21.01 21.42
C SER A 362 9.80 22.25 20.62
N ASP A 363 10.58 22.66 19.63
CA ASP A 363 10.31 23.76 18.69
C ASP A 363 9.81 23.28 17.31
N SER A 364 9.66 21.97 17.13
CA SER A 364 9.09 21.41 15.92
C SER A 364 7.60 21.75 15.80
N THR A 365 7.18 22.00 14.56
CA THR A 365 5.78 22.28 14.21
C THR A 365 5.23 21.26 13.23
N VAL A 366 5.97 20.18 13.00
CA VAL A 366 5.54 19.09 12.11
C VAL A 366 4.86 17.99 12.91
N THR A 367 3.98 17.27 12.23
CA THR A 367 3.31 16.11 12.80
C THR A 367 3.15 15.07 11.71
N TRP A 368 3.91 13.98 11.81
CA TRP A 368 3.81 12.86 10.88
C TRP A 368 3.28 11.65 11.61
N LEU A 369 2.28 10.97 11.03
CA LEU A 369 1.72 9.74 11.56
C LEU A 369 2.68 8.56 11.36
N TYR A 370 3.26 8.48 10.17
CA TYR A 370 4.22 7.45 9.80
C TYR A 370 5.21 7.97 8.76
N TYR A 371 6.30 7.26 8.60
CA TYR A 371 7.19 7.33 7.45
C TYR A 371 7.28 5.96 6.78
N LEU A 372 7.43 5.94 5.44
CA LEU A 372 7.50 4.72 4.66
C LEU A 372 8.62 4.84 3.61
N PRO A 373 9.84 4.37 3.93
CA PRO A 373 10.93 4.37 2.98
C PRO A 373 10.61 3.51 1.77
N TRP A 374 11.04 4.00 0.59
CA TRP A 374 10.98 3.16 -0.59
C TRP A 374 11.93 1.97 -0.44
N CYS A 375 11.68 0.91 -1.21
CA CYS A 375 12.41 -0.34 -1.09
C CYS A 375 13.83 -0.31 -1.72
N LYS A 376 14.55 -1.40 -1.60
CA LYS A 376 15.85 -1.67 -2.23
C LYS A 376 16.93 -0.67 -1.78
N GLU A 377 17.63 -0.05 -2.75
CA GLU A 377 18.74 0.88 -2.51
C GLU A 377 18.41 2.09 -1.64
N PHE A 378 17.15 2.36 -1.37
CA PHE A 378 16.80 3.43 -0.44
C PHE A 378 17.08 3.09 1.03
N VAL A 379 17.19 1.81 1.37
CA VAL A 379 17.45 1.36 2.74
C VAL A 379 18.50 0.25 2.82
N CYS A 380 18.59 -0.63 1.81
CA CYS A 380 19.40 -1.86 1.85
C CYS A 380 20.49 -1.87 0.77
N ALA A 381 21.73 -2.15 1.14
CA ALA A 381 22.87 -2.25 0.22
C ALA A 381 22.80 -3.49 -0.70
N ALA A 382 21.97 -4.48 -0.37
CA ALA A 382 21.82 -5.71 -1.15
C ALA A 382 21.03 -5.51 -2.45
N SER A 383 20.31 -4.40 -2.58
CA SER A 383 19.43 -4.12 -3.69
C SER A 383 20.20 -3.77 -4.95
N GLY A 384 20.17 -4.41 -5.98
CA GLY A 384 20.93 -4.26 -7.24
C GLY A 384 21.88 -5.42 -7.52
N SER A 385 22.35 -6.11 -6.49
CA SER A 385 23.14 -7.34 -6.60
C SER A 385 22.54 -8.47 -5.76
N GLY A 386 21.27 -8.39 -5.37
CA GLY A 386 20.62 -9.32 -4.45
C GLY A 386 20.81 -10.79 -4.84
N ALA A 387 20.79 -11.11 -6.14
CA ALA A 387 21.10 -12.44 -6.65
C ALA A 387 22.58 -12.84 -6.41
N ILE A 388 23.48 -11.87 -6.28
CA ILE A 388 24.92 -12.13 -6.02
C ILE A 388 25.13 -12.30 -4.52
N ILE A 389 24.51 -11.46 -3.69
CA ILE A 389 24.65 -11.52 -2.23
C ILE A 389 24.07 -12.84 -1.69
N THR A 390 22.87 -13.26 -2.15
CA THR A 390 22.31 -14.56 -1.76
C THR A 390 23.12 -15.74 -2.27
N LYS A 391 23.68 -15.68 -3.47
CA LYS A 391 24.57 -16.71 -4.00
C LYS A 391 25.90 -16.80 -3.25
N LEU A 392 26.36 -15.72 -2.65
CA LEU A 392 27.61 -15.63 -1.87
C LEU A 392 27.38 -15.80 -0.37
N GLY A 393 26.15 -16.01 0.09
CA GLY A 393 25.80 -16.13 1.52
C GLY A 393 25.97 -14.81 2.28
N GLY A 394 25.85 -13.67 1.58
CA GLY A 394 25.96 -12.34 2.20
C GLY A 394 24.71 -11.94 3.01
N THR A 395 24.93 -11.20 4.06
CA THR A 395 23.86 -10.63 4.90
C THR A 395 23.38 -9.32 4.30
N PRO A 396 22.07 -9.10 4.12
CA PRO A 396 21.55 -7.78 3.82
C PRO A 396 21.98 -6.77 4.88
N SER A 397 22.50 -5.63 4.46
CA SER A 397 23.03 -4.59 5.35
C SER A 397 22.43 -3.23 5.01
N VAL A 398 22.52 -2.30 5.95
CA VAL A 398 22.12 -0.91 5.76
C VAL A 398 22.88 -0.30 4.58
N ASN A 399 22.18 0.43 3.72
CA ASN A 399 22.84 1.23 2.70
C ASN A 399 23.47 2.47 3.33
N THR A 400 24.81 2.42 3.50
CA THR A 400 25.58 3.48 4.16
C THR A 400 25.63 4.80 3.39
N GLU A 401 25.21 4.82 2.11
CA GLU A 401 24.99 6.05 1.35
C GLU A 401 23.71 6.77 1.77
N ARG A 402 22.82 6.07 2.45
CA ARG A 402 21.52 6.58 2.92
C ARG A 402 21.50 6.89 4.40
N MET A 403 22.04 5.99 5.23
CA MET A 403 22.06 6.12 6.68
C MET A 403 23.15 5.24 7.31
N SER A 404 23.56 5.51 8.54
CA SER A 404 24.40 4.58 9.30
C SER A 404 23.58 3.56 10.08
N GLU A 405 24.20 2.44 10.48
CA GLU A 405 23.57 1.46 11.38
C GLU A 405 23.22 2.08 12.73
N GLU A 406 24.09 2.95 13.27
CA GLU A 406 23.84 3.64 14.53
C GLU A 406 22.62 4.54 14.45
N PHE A 407 22.45 5.26 13.32
CA PHE A 407 21.25 6.07 13.09
C PHE A 407 20.00 5.18 13.08
N LEU A 408 20.01 4.08 12.33
CA LEU A 408 18.87 3.16 12.25
C LEU A 408 18.54 2.54 13.62
N LYS A 409 19.56 2.11 14.38
CA LYS A 409 19.39 1.64 15.76
C LYS A 409 18.79 2.72 16.67
N GLY A 410 19.24 3.97 16.52
CA GLY A 410 18.68 5.12 17.23
C GLY A 410 17.20 5.34 16.92
N VAL A 411 16.82 5.29 15.63
CA VAL A 411 15.42 5.42 15.19
C VAL A 411 14.53 4.32 15.81
N TYR A 412 14.96 3.05 15.74
CA TYR A 412 14.17 1.90 16.21
C TYR A 412 14.19 1.72 17.75
N SER A 413 15.07 2.40 18.45
CA SER A 413 15.10 2.41 19.93
C SER A 413 14.48 3.67 20.54
N SER A 414 14.05 4.64 19.70
CA SER A 414 13.43 5.88 20.17
C SER A 414 12.01 5.62 20.67
N ASP A 415 11.65 6.16 21.83
CA ASP A 415 10.28 6.15 22.37
C ASP A 415 9.29 6.98 21.52
N LYS A 416 9.79 7.69 20.51
CA LYS A 416 9.02 8.48 19.54
C LYS A 416 8.62 7.69 18.28
N VAL A 417 9.16 6.48 18.12
CA VAL A 417 8.90 5.61 16.95
C VAL A 417 8.27 4.31 17.43
N ILE A 418 7.20 3.92 16.76
CA ILE A 418 6.52 2.64 17.00
C ILE A 418 6.98 1.65 15.95
N THR A 419 7.57 0.56 16.40
CA THR A 419 7.99 -0.60 15.59
C THR A 419 6.97 -1.73 15.68
N LEU A 420 7.16 -2.82 14.96
CA LEU A 420 6.22 -3.94 14.92
C LEU A 420 5.96 -4.56 16.30
N SER A 421 7.04 -4.71 17.12
CA SER A 421 6.93 -5.32 18.44
C SER A 421 6.11 -4.46 19.43
N GLU A 422 6.00 -3.17 19.18
CA GLU A 422 5.34 -2.19 20.04
C GLU A 422 3.87 -1.94 19.68
N LEU A 423 3.38 -2.50 18.56
CA LEU A 423 1.98 -2.41 18.19
C LEU A 423 1.08 -3.10 19.23
N PRO A 424 -0.11 -2.55 19.54
CA PRO A 424 -1.11 -3.27 20.33
C PRO A 424 -1.50 -4.56 19.62
N ASP A 425 -1.98 -5.52 20.39
CA ASP A 425 -2.43 -6.79 19.82
C ASP A 425 -3.84 -6.63 19.23
N PHE A 426 -3.95 -6.34 17.95
CA PHE A 426 -5.21 -6.21 17.22
C PHE A 426 -5.94 -7.55 17.01
N LYS A 427 -5.26 -8.69 17.15
CA LYS A 427 -5.79 -10.01 16.80
C LYS A 427 -5.96 -10.97 17.99
N GLY A 428 -5.45 -10.62 19.16
CA GLY A 428 -5.39 -11.57 20.29
C GLY A 428 -4.45 -12.75 20.00
N THR A 429 -3.45 -12.55 19.15
CA THR A 429 -2.52 -13.60 18.68
C THR A 429 -1.12 -13.35 19.22
N THR A 430 -0.45 -14.42 19.64
CA THR A 430 0.97 -14.32 19.99
C THR A 430 1.79 -14.01 18.73
N LYS A 431 2.50 -12.90 18.73
CA LYS A 431 3.42 -12.53 17.65
C LYS A 431 4.46 -13.63 17.47
N LYS A 432 4.70 -14.03 16.21
CA LYS A 432 5.67 -15.06 15.87
C LYS A 432 6.82 -14.42 15.10
N ILE A 433 8.03 -14.97 15.22
CA ILE A 433 9.12 -14.59 14.32
C ILE A 433 8.69 -14.96 12.88
N PRO A 434 8.71 -13.99 11.95
CA PRO A 434 8.30 -14.23 10.57
C PRO A 434 9.05 -15.38 9.92
N GLU A 435 8.37 -16.14 9.07
CA GLU A 435 8.93 -17.32 8.41
C GLU A 435 10.17 -16.96 7.56
N PHE A 436 10.16 -15.80 6.89
CA PHE A 436 11.30 -15.34 6.10
C PHE A 436 12.56 -15.09 6.95
N ILE A 437 12.41 -14.64 8.19
CA ILE A 437 13.53 -14.49 9.16
C ILE A 437 14.05 -15.87 9.56
N LYS A 438 13.14 -16.81 9.89
CA LYS A 438 13.53 -18.20 10.26
C LYS A 438 14.25 -18.91 9.11
N ASN A 439 13.73 -18.80 7.90
CA ASN A 439 14.32 -19.40 6.71
C ASN A 439 15.69 -18.81 6.40
N TRP A 440 15.83 -17.49 6.55
CA TRP A 440 17.13 -16.83 6.37
C TRP A 440 18.14 -17.28 7.42
N GLN A 441 17.78 -17.37 8.70
CA GLN A 441 18.64 -17.86 9.78
C GLN A 441 19.04 -19.32 9.56
N PHE A 442 18.11 -20.17 9.13
CA PHE A 442 18.38 -21.56 8.81
C PHE A 442 19.42 -21.72 7.70
N ASN A 443 19.35 -20.89 6.66
CA ASN A 443 20.30 -20.88 5.55
C ASN A 443 21.63 -20.18 5.87
N ASN A 444 21.72 -19.48 7.01
CA ASN A 444 22.90 -18.74 7.46
C ASN A 444 23.25 -19.05 8.93
N PRO A 445 23.56 -20.30 9.29
CA PRO A 445 23.65 -20.76 10.68
C PRO A 445 24.80 -20.16 11.49
N ASN A 446 25.74 -19.49 10.82
CA ASN A 446 26.89 -18.85 11.48
C ASN A 446 26.64 -17.39 11.91
N LEU A 447 25.44 -16.87 11.63
CA LEU A 447 25.06 -15.53 12.01
C LEU A 447 24.22 -15.57 13.27
N THR A 448 24.85 -15.34 14.41
CA THR A 448 24.17 -15.17 15.70
C THR A 448 23.57 -13.77 15.73
N ILE A 449 22.25 -13.69 15.87
CA ILE A 449 21.58 -12.43 16.17
C ILE A 449 21.69 -12.23 17.68
N GLU A 450 22.63 -11.40 18.09
CA GLU A 450 22.73 -10.96 19.47
C GLU A 450 21.68 -9.87 19.71
N ASN A 451 20.45 -10.25 20.08
CA ASN A 451 19.47 -9.26 20.51
C ASN A 451 18.38 -9.86 21.42
N ASP A 452 18.27 -9.30 22.62
CA ASP A 452 17.29 -9.67 23.64
C ASP A 452 15.84 -9.32 23.27
N LYS A 453 15.59 -8.57 22.19
CA LYS A 453 14.24 -8.22 21.71
C LYS A 453 13.49 -9.40 21.08
N LEU A 454 14.17 -10.49 20.70
CA LEU A 454 13.57 -11.76 20.26
C LEU A 454 12.53 -12.30 21.27
N THR A 455 12.72 -12.03 22.57
CA THR A 455 11.80 -12.49 23.62
C THR A 455 10.41 -11.83 23.55
N ALA A 456 10.26 -10.72 22.81
CA ALA A 456 8.95 -10.06 22.62
C ALA A 456 8.04 -10.83 21.65
N TYR A 457 8.62 -11.65 20.74
CA TYR A 457 7.87 -12.46 19.78
C TYR A 457 7.53 -13.87 20.29
N GLU A 458 8.13 -14.31 21.40
CA GLU A 458 7.91 -15.64 21.96
C GLU A 458 7.08 -15.64 23.26
N LYS A 459 6.65 -14.46 23.73
CA LYS A 459 5.78 -14.30 24.89
C LYS A 459 4.35 -14.09 24.46
#